data_f7877d16a7410d23f0725be92aa6d3f0
#
_entry.id   f7877d16a7410d23f0725be92aa6d3f0
#
_cell.length_a   1.000
_cell.length_b   1.000
_cell.length_c   1.000
_cell.angle_alpha   90.00
_cell.angle_beta   90.00
_cell.angle_gamma   90.00
#
_symmetry.space_group_name_H-M   'P 1'
#
loop_
_entity.id
_entity.type
_entity.pdbx_description
1 polymer ?
#
loop_
_entity_poly.entity_id
_entity_poly.type
_entity_poly.pdbx_seq_one_letter_code
_entity_poly.pdbx_strand_id
1 'polypeptide(L)'
;MDEPETIEPEYLDIKKEYEIKIEDNKIRIEMNNDEIIFNLYIDLSYYKYIKKFKYDEFINNYEISKEKDINKIYNEIINYKYEINEKEKKIIFNNGKIIKFEENIKLTNEEMIKELIIEIKNLKKEKKN
;
A
#
# COMPACT_ATOMS: atom_id res chain seq x y z
N MET A 1 -37.39 -10.32 -3.63
CA MET A 1 -36.81 -9.81 -3.55
C MET A 1 -35.72 -9.88 -3.21
N ASP A 2 -35.39 -10.05 -3.11
CA ASP A 2 -34.55 -10.08 -2.82
C ASP A 2 -33.48 -9.43 -2.79
N GLU A 3 -33.13 -8.94 -2.88
CA GLU A 3 -32.17 -8.08 -3.02
C GLU A 3 -31.49 -7.49 -1.92
N PRO A 4 -32.04 -7.32 -1.00
CA PRO A 4 -31.44 -6.63 0.12
C PRO A 4 -30.17 -7.24 0.60
N GLU A 5 -30.12 -8.48 0.54
CA GLU A 5 -28.97 -9.14 1.06
C GLU A 5 -27.73 -8.83 0.28
N THR A 6 -27.85 -8.54 -0.98
CA THR A 6 -26.67 -8.24 -1.76
C THR A 6 -26.09 -6.89 -1.40
N ILE A 7 -26.86 -6.07 -0.75
CA ILE A 7 -26.39 -4.76 -0.38
C ILE A 7 -25.64 -4.79 0.92
N GLU A 8 -26.09 -5.65 1.83
CA GLU A 8 -25.52 -5.68 3.16
C GLU A 8 -24.02 -5.90 3.23
N PRO A 9 -23.43 -6.80 2.45
CA PRO A 9 -22.00 -7.00 2.55
C PRO A 9 -21.19 -5.74 2.31
N GLU A 10 -21.71 -4.84 1.53
CA GLU A 10 -20.99 -3.62 1.23
C GLU A 10 -20.78 -2.75 2.44
N TYR A 11 -21.72 -2.78 3.37
CA TYR A 11 -21.57 -2.00 4.57
C TYR A 11 -20.46 -2.50 5.45
N LEU A 12 -20.12 -3.78 5.31
CA LEU A 12 -19.11 -4.39 6.11
C LEU A 12 -17.72 -4.27 5.50
N ASP A 13 -17.66 -3.86 4.23
CA ASP A 13 -16.39 -3.76 3.55
C ASP A 13 -15.71 -2.46 3.90
N ILE A 14 -14.78 -2.55 4.81
CA ILE A 14 -13.96 -1.42 5.17
C ILE A 14 -12.78 -1.40 4.23
N LYS A 15 -12.59 -0.28 3.56
CA LYS A 15 -11.50 -0.14 2.63
C LYS A 15 -10.76 1.14 2.93
N LYS A 16 -9.47 1.02 3.19
CA LYS A 16 -8.63 2.17 3.43
C LYS A 16 -7.40 2.05 2.56
N GLU A 17 -6.91 3.18 2.10
CA GLU A 17 -5.72 3.21 1.27
C GLU A 17 -4.82 4.33 1.73
N TYR A 18 -3.53 4.10 1.63
CA TYR A 18 -2.54 5.09 1.96
C TYR A 18 -1.41 4.96 0.96
N GLU A 19 -0.98 6.09 0.45
CA GLU A 19 0.06 6.09 -0.56
C GLU A 19 1.12 7.10 -0.18
N ILE A 20 2.38 6.71 -0.27
CA ILE A 20 3.48 7.58 0.03
C ILE A 20 4.53 7.46 -1.05
N LYS A 21 5.03 8.60 -1.51
CA LYS A 21 6.08 8.61 -2.52
C LYS A 21 7.38 8.99 -1.86
N ILE A 22 8.41 8.19 -2.10
CA ILE A 22 9.75 8.43 -1.57
C ILE A 22 10.70 8.43 -2.76
N GLU A 23 11.19 9.62 -3.13
CA GLU A 23 12.01 9.81 -4.32
C GLU A 23 11.26 9.31 -5.54
N ASP A 24 11.77 8.34 -6.27
CA ASP A 24 11.13 7.82 -7.46
C ASP A 24 10.31 6.57 -7.17
N ASN A 25 10.21 6.17 -5.93
CA ASN A 25 9.54 4.95 -5.52
C ASN A 25 8.25 5.28 -4.79
N LYS A 26 7.36 4.30 -4.71
CA LYS A 26 6.07 4.53 -4.08
C LYS A 26 5.65 3.30 -3.30
N ILE A 27 5.04 3.55 -2.16
CA ILE A 27 4.41 2.50 -1.36
C ILE A 27 2.92 2.78 -1.35
N ARG A 28 2.14 1.78 -1.71
CA ARG A 28 0.70 1.88 -1.61
C ARG A 28 0.21 0.78 -0.68
N ILE A 29 -0.52 1.18 0.35
CA ILE A 29 -1.01 0.25 1.36
C ILE A 29 -2.52 0.19 1.25
N GLU A 30 -3.04 -1.02 1.09
CA GLU A 30 -4.48 -1.24 0.97
C GLU A 30 -4.94 -2.08 2.15
N MET A 31 -6.04 -1.68 2.76
CA MET A 31 -6.58 -2.39 3.92
C MET A 31 -8.04 -2.72 3.67
N ASN A 32 -8.39 -3.98 3.80
CA ASN A 32 -9.78 -4.40 3.72
C ASN A 32 -10.13 -5.12 5.02
N ASN A 33 -11.28 -5.78 5.07
CA ASN A 33 -11.73 -6.42 6.31
C ASN A 33 -10.84 -7.56 6.77
N ASP A 34 -10.14 -8.19 5.85
CA ASP A 34 -9.42 -9.43 6.13
C ASP A 34 -7.92 -9.27 6.18
N GLU A 35 -7.37 -8.35 5.41
CA GLU A 35 -5.92 -8.31 5.27
C GLU A 35 -5.42 -6.92 4.93
N ILE A 36 -4.12 -6.74 5.11
CA ILE A 36 -3.42 -5.53 4.73
C ILE A 36 -2.43 -5.90 3.63
N ILE A 37 -2.40 -5.10 2.58
CA ILE A 37 -1.60 -5.38 1.39
C ILE A 37 -0.63 -4.24 1.17
N PHE A 38 0.65 -4.57 1.11
CA PHE A 38 1.70 -3.60 0.79
C PHE A 38 2.10 -3.78 -0.65
N ASN A 39 2.07 -2.68 -1.41
CA ASN A 39 2.52 -2.65 -2.80
C ASN A 39 3.71 -1.71 -2.89
N LEU A 40 4.82 -2.21 -3.43
CA LEU A 40 6.03 -1.42 -3.60
C LEU A 40 6.29 -1.22 -5.08
N TYR A 41 6.31 0.04 -5.50
CA TYR A 41 6.59 0.41 -6.88
C TYR A 41 7.97 1.03 -6.94
N ILE A 42 8.86 0.43 -7.71
CA ILE A 42 10.23 0.91 -7.84
C ILE A 42 10.35 1.64 -9.17
N ASP A 43 10.47 2.97 -9.07
CA ASP A 43 10.65 3.83 -10.25
C ASP A 43 9.57 3.53 -11.30
N LEU A 44 9.89 3.55 -12.56
CA LEU A 44 8.94 3.28 -13.64
C LEU A 44 8.96 1.82 -14.08
N SER A 45 9.15 0.92 -13.13
CA SER A 45 9.17 -0.49 -13.42
C SER A 45 7.79 -0.96 -13.89
N TYR A 46 7.80 -1.96 -14.77
CA TYR A 46 6.54 -2.57 -15.20
C TYR A 46 6.00 -3.57 -14.19
N TYR A 47 6.65 -3.71 -13.06
CA TYR A 47 6.28 -4.65 -12.03
C TYR A 47 6.11 -3.92 -10.72
N LYS A 48 5.24 -4.47 -9.88
CA LYS A 48 5.17 -4.03 -8.49
C LYS A 48 5.44 -5.24 -7.61
N TYR A 49 5.95 -4.97 -6.43
CA TYR A 49 6.23 -6.01 -5.44
C TYR A 49 5.09 -5.97 -4.43
N ILE A 50 4.62 -7.15 -4.02
CA ILE A 50 3.42 -7.23 -3.21
C ILE A 50 3.65 -8.15 -2.02
N LYS A 51 3.08 -7.77 -0.87
CA LYS A 51 3.11 -8.59 0.33
C LYS A 51 1.80 -8.42 1.07
N LYS A 52 1.15 -9.51 1.39
CA LYS A 52 -0.14 -9.52 2.07
C LYS A 52 -0.01 -10.12 3.46
N PHE A 53 -0.73 -9.56 4.41
CA PHE A 53 -0.74 -10.06 5.77
C PHE A 53 -2.15 -10.12 6.29
N LYS A 54 -2.46 -11.15 7.07
CA LYS A 54 -3.63 -11.12 7.93
C LYS A 54 -3.32 -10.15 9.07
N TYR A 55 -4.34 -9.53 9.62
CA TYR A 55 -4.11 -8.50 10.65
C TYR A 55 -3.40 -9.06 11.88
N ASP A 56 -3.77 -10.25 12.33
CA ASP A 56 -3.11 -10.85 13.48
C ASP A 56 -1.62 -11.04 13.22
N GLU A 57 -1.30 -11.53 12.04
CA GLU A 57 0.08 -11.73 11.65
C GLU A 57 0.84 -10.42 11.60
N PHE A 58 0.21 -9.40 11.02
CA PHE A 58 0.84 -8.11 10.87
C PHE A 58 1.12 -7.47 12.22
N ILE A 59 0.13 -7.49 13.11
CA ILE A 59 0.28 -6.89 14.44
C ILE A 59 1.39 -7.60 15.21
N ASN A 60 1.42 -8.92 15.17
CA ASN A 60 2.39 -9.67 15.93
C ASN A 60 3.81 -9.50 15.42
N ASN A 61 3.97 -9.43 14.10
CA ASN A 61 5.30 -9.39 13.51
C ASN A 61 5.90 -8.00 13.49
N TYR A 62 5.09 -6.97 13.32
CA TYR A 62 5.60 -5.63 13.08
C TYR A 62 5.33 -4.66 14.20
N GLU A 63 4.57 -5.08 15.22
CA GLU A 63 4.34 -4.28 16.42
C GLU A 63 3.81 -2.88 16.11
N ILE A 64 2.99 -2.79 15.07
CA ILE A 64 2.47 -1.51 14.62
C ILE A 64 1.29 -1.07 15.45
N SER A 65 0.51 -2.02 15.94
CA SER A 65 -0.63 -1.72 16.80
C SER A 65 -0.78 -2.86 17.78
N LYS A 66 -1.39 -2.57 18.92
CA LYS A 66 -1.67 -3.61 19.90
C LYS A 66 -3.05 -4.19 19.75
N GLU A 67 -3.89 -3.53 18.98
CA GLU A 67 -5.27 -3.96 18.81
C GLU A 67 -5.56 -4.25 17.36
N LYS A 68 -6.42 -5.24 17.14
CA LYS A 68 -6.83 -5.62 15.81
C LYS A 68 -8.02 -4.75 15.38
N ASP A 69 -7.78 -3.46 15.31
CA ASP A 69 -8.78 -2.49 14.88
C ASP A 69 -8.24 -1.79 13.64
N ILE A 70 -8.94 -1.94 12.54
CA ILE A 70 -8.48 -1.43 11.26
C ILE A 70 -8.20 0.07 11.32
N ASN A 71 -9.07 0.81 11.99
CA ASN A 71 -8.88 2.27 12.08
C ASN A 71 -7.63 2.62 12.88
N LYS A 72 -7.38 1.90 13.96
CA LYS A 72 -6.18 2.14 14.78
C LYS A 72 -4.92 1.75 14.04
N ILE A 73 -4.96 0.63 13.33
CA ILE A 73 -3.83 0.19 12.53
C ILE A 73 -3.55 1.21 11.45
N TYR A 74 -4.58 1.70 10.79
CA TYR A 74 -4.43 2.70 9.75
C TYR A 74 -3.79 3.98 10.31
N ASN A 75 -4.24 4.44 11.45
CA ASN A 75 -3.68 5.63 12.07
C ASN A 75 -2.20 5.47 12.41
N GLU A 76 -1.81 4.28 12.85
CA GLU A 76 -0.40 4.01 13.10
C GLU A 76 0.39 4.03 11.81
N ILE A 77 -0.15 3.42 10.78
CA ILE A 77 0.53 3.31 9.50
C ILE A 77 0.82 4.68 8.90
N ILE A 78 -0.14 5.59 8.94
CA ILE A 78 0.06 6.90 8.32
C ILE A 78 1.01 7.78 9.12
N ASN A 79 1.28 7.41 10.36
CA ASN A 79 2.20 8.18 11.20
C ASN A 79 3.62 7.63 11.18
N TYR A 80 3.83 6.45 10.61
CA TYR A 80 5.18 5.91 10.51
C TYR A 80 5.94 6.56 9.38
N LYS A 81 7.24 6.57 9.51
CA LYS A 81 8.14 6.96 8.43
C LYS A 81 8.71 5.70 7.81
N TYR A 82 8.92 5.75 6.51
CA TYR A 82 9.32 4.60 5.74
C TYR A 82 10.58 4.90 4.95
N GLU A 83 11.43 3.89 4.82
CA GLU A 83 12.56 3.90 3.91
C GLU A 83 12.40 2.75 2.95
N ILE A 84 12.89 2.92 1.74
CA ILE A 84 12.84 1.88 0.72
C ILE A 84 14.26 1.49 0.34
N ASN A 85 14.56 0.20 0.43
CA ASN A 85 15.80 -0.34 -0.10
C ASN A 85 15.48 -0.94 -1.46
N GLU A 86 15.83 -0.21 -2.53
CA GLU A 86 15.47 -0.62 -3.89
C GLU A 86 16.17 -1.90 -4.29
N LYS A 87 17.39 -2.06 -3.86
CA LYS A 87 18.20 -3.19 -4.27
C LYS A 87 17.67 -4.49 -3.68
N GLU A 88 17.30 -4.45 -2.42
CA GLU A 88 16.83 -5.65 -1.73
C GLU A 88 15.33 -5.78 -1.72
N LYS A 89 14.63 -4.79 -2.27
CA LYS A 89 13.17 -4.79 -2.38
C LYS A 89 12.54 -4.94 -1.01
N LYS A 90 12.82 -4.00 -0.14
CA LYS A 90 12.23 -4.02 1.20
C LYS A 90 11.89 -2.63 1.68
N ILE A 91 10.91 -2.58 2.59
CA ILE A 91 10.48 -1.38 3.27
C ILE A 91 10.94 -1.47 4.71
N ILE A 92 11.51 -0.38 5.20
CA ILE A 92 12.00 -0.30 6.57
C ILE A 92 11.15 0.72 7.31
N PHE A 93 10.51 0.28 8.40
CA PHE A 93 9.74 1.17 9.26
C PHE A 93 10.68 1.89 10.21
N ASN A 94 10.27 3.05 10.71
CA ASN A 94 11.11 3.78 11.65
C ASN A 94 11.22 3.13 13.02
N ASN A 95 10.47 2.06 13.27
CA ASN A 95 10.67 1.26 14.49
C ASN A 95 11.67 0.13 14.27
N GLY A 96 12.30 0.07 13.09
CA GLY A 96 13.32 -0.93 12.79
C GLY A 96 12.78 -2.20 12.17
N LYS A 97 11.47 -2.36 12.08
CA LYS A 97 10.90 -3.56 11.46
C LYS A 97 10.99 -3.44 9.94
N ILE A 98 11.10 -4.59 9.28
CA ILE A 98 11.36 -4.64 7.85
C ILE A 98 10.36 -5.57 7.17
N ILE A 99 9.80 -5.11 6.05
CA ILE A 99 9.01 -5.97 5.17
C ILE A 99 9.85 -6.26 3.94
N LYS A 100 10.18 -7.52 3.71
CA LYS A 100 10.91 -7.93 2.54
C LYS A 100 9.95 -8.48 1.51
N PHE A 101 10.06 -8.00 0.27
CA PHE A 101 9.19 -8.41 -0.81
C PHE A 101 9.86 -9.48 -1.65
N GLU A 102 9.21 -10.61 -1.79
CA GLU A 102 9.73 -11.72 -2.57
C GLU A 102 8.92 -11.99 -3.83
N GLU A 103 7.72 -11.47 -3.85
CA GLU A 103 6.79 -11.72 -4.94
C GLU A 103 6.57 -10.44 -5.73
N ASN A 104 6.61 -10.55 -7.07
CA ASN A 104 6.29 -9.40 -7.89
C ASN A 104 5.18 -9.76 -8.87
N ILE A 105 4.49 -8.73 -9.34
CA ILE A 105 3.38 -8.86 -10.26
C ILE A 105 3.56 -7.82 -11.35
N LYS A 106 3.34 -8.24 -12.60
CA LYS A 106 3.40 -7.29 -13.70
C LYS A 106 2.20 -6.35 -13.61
N LEU A 107 2.44 -5.07 -13.84
CA LEU A 107 1.37 -4.08 -13.83
C LEU A 107 0.44 -4.33 -15.01
N THR A 108 -0.85 -4.08 -14.79
CA THR A 108 -1.81 -4.13 -15.88
C THR A 108 -1.60 -2.89 -16.76
N ASN A 109 -2.15 -2.93 -17.97
CA ASN A 109 -2.08 -1.78 -18.85
C ASN A 109 -2.72 -0.55 -18.22
N GLU A 110 -3.82 -0.75 -17.52
CA GLU A 110 -4.49 0.36 -16.84
C GLU A 110 -3.61 0.97 -15.78
N GLU A 111 -2.94 0.13 -14.99
CA GLU A 111 -2.05 0.63 -13.94
C GLU A 111 -0.87 1.39 -14.56
N MET A 112 -0.31 0.88 -15.64
CA MET A 112 0.82 1.54 -16.28
C MET A 112 0.42 2.91 -16.84
N ILE A 113 -0.73 2.97 -17.47
CA ILE A 113 -1.22 4.23 -18.04
C ILE A 113 -1.46 5.23 -16.92
N LYS A 114 -2.05 4.78 -15.82
CA LYS A 114 -2.34 5.64 -14.69
C LYS A 114 -1.07 6.25 -14.11
N GLU A 115 -0.03 5.42 -13.95
CA GLU A 115 1.23 5.91 -13.42
C GLU A 115 1.89 6.91 -14.36
N LEU A 116 1.82 6.66 -15.66
CA LEU A 116 2.38 7.56 -16.64
C LEU A 116 1.66 8.91 -16.64
N ILE A 117 0.35 8.90 -16.49
CA ILE A 117 -0.42 10.13 -16.44
C ILE A 117 -0.01 10.96 -15.23
N ILE A 118 0.16 10.32 -14.09
CA ILE A 118 0.60 11.01 -12.87
C ILE A 118 1.98 11.62 -13.09
N GLU A 119 2.88 10.88 -13.71
CA GLU A 119 4.23 11.35 -13.96
C GLU A 119 4.22 12.56 -14.87
N ILE A 120 3.42 12.53 -15.93
CA ILE A 120 3.29 13.65 -16.86
C ILE A 120 2.76 14.88 -16.13
N LYS A 121 1.76 14.71 -15.28
CA LYS A 121 1.21 15.83 -14.53
C LYS A 121 2.25 16.45 -13.60
N ASN A 122 3.06 15.63 -12.98
CA ASN A 122 4.11 16.12 -12.09
C ASN A 122 5.16 16.89 -12.86
N LEU A 123 5.53 16.43 -14.04
CA LEU A 123 6.49 17.14 -14.89
C LEU A 123 5.94 18.50 -15.33
N LYS A 124 4.65 18.55 -15.66
CA LYS A 124 4.04 19.81 -16.05
C LYS A 124 4.02 20.79 -14.90
N LYS A 125 3.79 20.33 -13.69
CA LYS A 125 3.82 21.20 -12.53
C LYS A 125 5.20 21.79 -12.31
N GLU A 126 6.23 21.00 -12.48
CA GLU A 126 7.59 21.45 -12.30
C GLU A 126 7.94 22.51 -13.33
N LYS A 127 7.48 22.33 -14.56
CA LYS A 127 7.79 23.28 -15.62
C LYS A 127 7.13 24.64 -15.40
N LYS A 128 6.06 24.69 -14.66
CA LYS A 128 5.38 25.96 -14.42
C LYS A 128 6.08 26.81 -13.38
N ASN A 129 6.99 26.25 -12.69
CA ASN A 129 7.78 26.96 -11.70
C ASN A 129 9.10 27.40 -12.32
#